data_62912cbee31ec89dbe4e463d159b903f
#
_entry.id   62912cbee31ec89dbe4e463d159b903f
#
_cell.length_a   1.000
_cell.length_b   1.000
_cell.length_c   1.000
_cell.angle_alpha   90.00
_cell.angle_beta   90.00
_cell.angle_gamma   90.00
#
_symmetry.space_group_name_H-M   'P 1'
#
loop_
_entity.id
_entity.type
_entity.pdbx_description
1 polymer ?
#
loop_
_entity_poly.entity_id
_entity_poly.type
_entity_poly.pdbx_seq_one_letter_code
_entity_poly.pdbx_strand_id
1 'polypeptide(L)'
;MTDNITAFELHRARGPFNAAFFSMMGPYIEWNVRRHKQRVFADLPRTVVELGSGVGANLRYLRPGSTLIAIEPNLPMHRRLRAAAERRGVHLDLRDRLAEDTGLPAGSADGVISSLVLCTVTDPAQVLTEVRRILRPGGTFRFVEHVVAPAGSPTRALQRALRRPWAWTFEGCSCERDLAGLLRAAGFARVEIEPYRLHSPFITFNTQIAGVAHA
;
A
#
# COMPACT_ATOMS: atom_id res chain seq x y z
N MET A 1 -20.16 0.49 11.32
CA MET A 1 -19.05 0.88 10.41
C MET A 1 -18.33 -0.35 9.84
N THR A 2 -19.07 -1.43 9.67
CA THR A 2 -18.59 -2.73 9.13
C THR A 2 -18.87 -2.91 7.64
N ASP A 3 -19.42 -1.89 6.96
CA ASP A 3 -20.04 -2.06 5.64
C ASP A 3 -19.06 -2.09 4.46
N ASN A 4 -17.78 -1.69 4.65
CA ASN A 4 -16.85 -1.57 3.53
C ASN A 4 -16.12 -2.87 3.19
N ILE A 5 -15.86 -3.75 4.15
CA ILE A 5 -15.31 -5.10 3.85
C ILE A 5 -16.38 -5.90 3.10
N THR A 6 -17.60 -5.87 3.62
CA THR A 6 -18.75 -6.55 3.02
C THR A 6 -19.06 -6.04 1.61
N ALA A 7 -18.94 -4.73 1.36
CA ALA A 7 -19.10 -4.15 0.02
C ALA A 7 -18.00 -4.60 -0.95
N PHE A 8 -16.80 -4.85 -0.45
CA PHE A 8 -15.66 -5.31 -1.22
C PHE A 8 -15.78 -6.80 -1.57
N GLU A 9 -16.07 -7.65 -0.58
CA GLU A 9 -16.29 -9.08 -0.72
C GLU A 9 -17.54 -9.41 -1.53
N LEU A 10 -18.62 -8.66 -1.35
CA LEU A 10 -19.89 -8.88 -2.06
C LEU A 10 -19.86 -8.44 -3.52
N HIS A 11 -18.87 -7.66 -3.96
CA HIS A 11 -18.76 -7.28 -5.35
C HIS A 11 -18.10 -8.38 -6.18
N ARG A 12 -18.92 -9.37 -6.59
CA ARG A 12 -18.49 -10.58 -7.33
C ARG A 12 -17.56 -10.34 -8.53
N ALA A 13 -17.49 -9.12 -9.07
CA ALA A 13 -16.69 -8.79 -10.25
C ALA A 13 -15.40 -8.02 -9.91
N ARG A 14 -15.40 -7.10 -8.93
CA ARG A 14 -14.26 -6.20 -8.67
C ARG A 14 -13.05 -6.92 -8.09
N GLY A 15 -13.23 -7.72 -7.04
CA GLY A 15 -12.13 -8.44 -6.41
C GLY A 15 -11.37 -9.33 -7.38
N PRO A 16 -12.05 -10.25 -8.11
CA PRO A 16 -11.42 -11.07 -9.15
C PRO A 16 -10.79 -10.26 -10.28
N PHE A 17 -11.45 -9.16 -10.73
CA PHE A 17 -10.91 -8.27 -11.75
C PHE A 17 -9.58 -7.64 -11.28
N ASN A 18 -9.54 -7.07 -10.08
CA ASN A 18 -8.33 -6.44 -9.56
C ASN A 18 -7.22 -7.47 -9.32
N ALA A 19 -7.55 -8.65 -8.80
CA ALA A 19 -6.58 -9.74 -8.66
C ALA A 19 -5.98 -10.16 -10.01
N ALA A 20 -6.78 -10.22 -11.09
CA ALA A 20 -6.31 -10.50 -12.43
C ALA A 20 -5.50 -9.32 -13.00
N PHE A 21 -6.00 -8.10 -12.88
CA PHE A 21 -5.35 -6.87 -13.34
C PHE A 21 -3.96 -6.70 -12.71
N PHE A 22 -3.86 -6.74 -11.37
CA PHE A 22 -2.57 -6.61 -10.69
C PHE A 22 -1.63 -7.78 -10.94
N SER A 23 -2.14 -8.97 -11.23
CA SER A 23 -1.29 -10.09 -11.66
C SER A 23 -0.69 -9.86 -13.05
N MET A 24 -1.45 -9.31 -13.98
CA MET A 24 -1.02 -9.04 -15.36
C MET A 24 -0.18 -7.76 -15.43
N MET A 25 -0.63 -6.68 -14.82
CA MET A 25 0.03 -5.37 -14.86
C MET A 25 1.12 -5.19 -13.81
N GLY A 26 1.16 -6.08 -12.82
CA GLY A 26 2.12 -6.02 -11.72
C GLY A 26 3.58 -5.86 -12.17
N PRO A 27 4.08 -6.62 -13.15
CA PRO A 27 5.45 -6.44 -13.66
C PRO A 27 5.71 -5.04 -14.24
N TYR A 28 4.75 -4.47 -14.96
CA TYR A 28 4.86 -3.12 -15.52
C TYR A 28 4.81 -2.04 -14.43
N ILE A 29 3.88 -2.15 -13.49
CA ILE A 29 3.77 -1.23 -12.35
C ILE A 29 5.07 -1.28 -11.55
N GLU A 30 5.53 -2.49 -11.23
CA GLU A 30 6.77 -2.71 -10.49
C GLU A 30 7.99 -2.12 -11.21
N TRP A 31 8.11 -2.29 -12.51
CA TRP A 31 9.19 -1.72 -13.31
C TRP A 31 9.25 -0.19 -13.16
N ASN A 32 8.10 0.49 -13.14
CA ASN A 32 8.03 1.94 -12.98
C ASN A 32 8.45 2.43 -11.59
N VAL A 33 8.07 1.70 -10.52
CA VAL A 33 8.30 2.15 -9.13
C VAL A 33 9.52 1.50 -8.46
N ARG A 34 10.14 0.50 -9.08
CA ARG A 34 11.14 -0.36 -8.46
C ARG A 34 12.36 0.38 -7.90
N ARG A 35 12.83 1.44 -8.57
CA ARG A 35 13.99 2.23 -8.09
C ARG A 35 13.72 2.86 -6.74
N HIS A 36 12.52 3.40 -6.56
CA HIS A 36 12.09 4.00 -5.30
C HIS A 36 11.86 2.92 -4.24
N LYS A 37 11.20 1.80 -4.61
CA LYS A 37 11.02 0.66 -3.69
C LYS A 37 12.36 0.07 -3.25
N GLN A 38 13.31 -0.15 -4.15
CA GLN A 38 14.65 -0.67 -3.81
C GLN A 38 15.36 0.19 -2.76
N ARG A 39 15.20 1.52 -2.85
CA ARG A 39 15.79 2.44 -1.89
C ARG A 39 15.02 2.45 -0.57
N VAL A 40 13.71 2.59 -0.63
CA VAL A 40 12.86 2.70 0.56
C VAL A 40 12.75 1.36 1.30
N PHE A 41 12.70 0.24 0.58
CA PHE A 41 12.63 -1.10 1.15
C PHE A 41 14.00 -1.78 1.30
N ALA A 42 15.10 -1.02 1.19
CA ALA A 42 16.40 -1.50 1.62
C ALA A 42 16.37 -1.79 3.13
N ASP A 43 17.09 -2.82 3.55
CA ASP A 43 17.31 -3.17 4.96
C ASP A 43 16.02 -3.33 5.79
N LEU A 44 15.03 -4.00 5.20
CA LEU A 44 13.83 -4.40 5.93
C LEU A 44 14.18 -5.39 7.05
N PRO A 45 13.50 -5.30 8.21
CA PRO A 45 13.68 -6.26 9.30
C PRO A 45 13.26 -7.68 8.87
N ARG A 46 13.63 -8.69 9.68
CA ARG A 46 13.26 -10.09 9.38
C ARG A 46 11.75 -10.33 9.45
N THR A 47 11.06 -9.59 10.30
CA THR A 47 9.59 -9.62 10.39
C THR A 47 9.05 -8.27 9.92
N VAL A 48 8.23 -8.29 8.89
CA VAL A 48 7.63 -7.10 8.27
C VAL A 48 6.13 -7.23 8.25
N VAL A 49 5.43 -6.16 8.62
CA VAL A 49 3.99 -6.04 8.39
C VAL A 49 3.79 -5.31 7.07
N GLU A 50 2.99 -5.86 6.17
CA GLU A 50 2.63 -5.21 4.92
C GLU A 50 1.14 -4.93 4.87
N LEU A 51 0.79 -3.68 4.64
CA LEU A 51 -0.58 -3.27 4.41
C LEU A 51 -0.91 -3.46 2.92
N GLY A 52 -2.03 -4.15 2.63
CA GLY A 52 -2.48 -4.41 1.27
C GLY A 52 -1.46 -5.19 0.44
N SER A 53 -1.08 -6.38 0.86
CA SER A 53 -0.04 -7.19 0.21
C SER A 53 -0.39 -7.61 -1.21
N GLY A 54 -1.67 -7.59 -1.58
CA GLY A 54 -2.14 -7.92 -2.91
C GLY A 54 -1.73 -9.32 -3.35
N VAL A 55 -1.12 -9.41 -4.51
CA VAL A 55 -0.60 -10.66 -5.08
C VAL A 55 0.86 -10.93 -4.71
N GLY A 56 1.45 -10.14 -3.79
CA GLY A 56 2.80 -10.33 -3.28
C GLY A 56 3.91 -9.65 -4.08
N ALA A 57 3.64 -8.48 -4.67
CA ALA A 57 4.61 -7.74 -5.48
C ALA A 57 5.88 -7.35 -4.70
N ASN A 58 5.75 -7.09 -3.38
CA ASN A 58 6.85 -6.64 -2.54
C ASN A 58 7.67 -7.77 -1.90
N LEU A 59 7.25 -9.03 -2.02
CA LEU A 59 8.00 -10.20 -1.52
C LEU A 59 9.45 -10.27 -2.07
N ARG A 60 9.71 -9.66 -3.23
CA ARG A 60 11.05 -9.57 -3.83
C ARG A 60 12.05 -8.74 -3.03
N TYR A 61 11.56 -7.88 -2.13
CA TYR A 61 12.39 -7.04 -1.25
C TYR A 61 12.66 -7.71 0.10
N LEU A 62 11.98 -8.80 0.41
CA LEU A 62 12.21 -9.59 1.59
C LEU A 62 13.29 -10.65 1.35
N ARG A 63 14.10 -10.89 2.38
CA ARG A 63 15.11 -11.96 2.34
C ARG A 63 14.43 -13.33 2.51
N PRO A 64 14.91 -14.38 1.86
CA PRO A 64 14.45 -15.75 2.17
C PRO A 64 14.59 -16.04 3.68
N GLY A 65 13.60 -16.72 4.25
CA GLY A 65 13.50 -16.99 5.69
C GLY A 65 12.98 -15.81 6.53
N SER A 66 12.61 -14.67 5.91
CA SER A 66 11.88 -13.60 6.58
C SER A 66 10.42 -13.99 6.81
N THR A 67 9.77 -13.30 7.74
CA THR A 67 8.32 -13.41 7.99
C THR A 67 7.60 -12.18 7.46
N LEU A 68 6.58 -12.40 6.63
CA LEU A 68 5.63 -11.38 6.20
C LEU A 68 4.31 -11.57 6.94
N ILE A 69 3.92 -10.57 7.73
CA ILE A 69 2.57 -10.44 8.26
C ILE A 69 1.79 -9.60 7.24
N ALA A 70 0.99 -10.26 6.42
CA ALA A 70 0.28 -9.64 5.31
C ALA A 70 -1.15 -9.29 5.72
N ILE A 71 -1.48 -8.02 5.69
CA ILE A 71 -2.85 -7.50 5.91
C ILE A 71 -3.49 -7.32 4.54
N GLU A 72 -4.41 -8.23 4.15
CA GLU A 72 -5.01 -8.23 2.82
C GLU A 72 -6.49 -8.65 2.88
N PRO A 73 -7.43 -7.70 2.74
CA PRO A 73 -8.85 -7.99 2.81
C PRO A 73 -9.42 -8.64 1.53
N ASN A 74 -8.71 -8.56 0.40
CA ASN A 74 -9.20 -9.12 -0.86
C ASN A 74 -8.90 -10.62 -0.97
N LEU A 75 -9.82 -11.48 -0.53
CA LEU A 75 -9.69 -12.94 -0.57
C LEU A 75 -9.25 -13.53 -1.93
N PRO A 76 -9.75 -13.08 -3.10
CA PRO A 76 -9.24 -13.47 -4.41
C PRO A 76 -7.73 -13.34 -4.61
N MET A 77 -7.03 -12.46 -3.86
CA MET A 77 -5.58 -12.30 -3.94
C MET A 77 -4.81 -13.34 -3.14
N HIS A 78 -5.42 -13.90 -2.10
CA HIS A 78 -4.76 -14.78 -1.11
C HIS A 78 -4.04 -15.98 -1.73
N ARG A 79 -4.67 -16.68 -2.68
CA ARG A 79 -4.06 -17.84 -3.34
C ARG A 79 -2.76 -17.47 -4.06
N ARG A 80 -2.75 -16.32 -4.76
CA ARG A 80 -1.57 -15.84 -5.48
C ARG A 80 -0.48 -15.37 -4.52
N LEU A 81 -0.86 -14.70 -3.45
CA LEU A 81 0.06 -14.25 -2.40
C LEU A 81 0.76 -15.44 -1.73
N ARG A 82 0.01 -16.48 -1.33
CA ARG A 82 0.59 -17.72 -0.76
C ARG A 82 1.61 -18.37 -1.69
N ALA A 83 1.23 -18.58 -2.95
CA ALA A 83 2.14 -19.14 -3.95
C ALA A 83 3.37 -18.28 -4.22
N ALA A 84 3.24 -16.94 -4.13
CA ALA A 84 4.37 -16.03 -4.29
C ALA A 84 5.32 -16.08 -3.09
N ALA A 85 4.79 -16.14 -1.86
CA ALA A 85 5.57 -16.27 -0.63
C ALA A 85 6.36 -17.58 -0.60
N GLU A 86 5.71 -18.70 -0.95
CA GLU A 86 6.35 -20.01 -1.05
C GLU A 86 7.54 -20.00 -2.03
N ARG A 87 7.33 -19.48 -3.25
CA ARG A 87 8.40 -19.36 -4.26
C ARG A 87 9.57 -18.50 -3.80
N ARG A 88 9.34 -17.56 -2.87
CA ARG A 88 10.37 -16.65 -2.34
C ARG A 88 11.01 -17.17 -1.04
N GLY A 89 10.53 -18.27 -0.50
CA GLY A 89 10.99 -18.80 0.78
C GLY A 89 10.70 -17.83 1.95
N VAL A 90 9.56 -17.11 1.88
CA VAL A 90 9.10 -16.19 2.92
C VAL A 90 7.99 -16.84 3.73
N HIS A 91 8.11 -16.83 5.05
CA HIS A 91 7.05 -17.27 5.95
C HIS A 91 5.91 -16.28 5.94
N LEU A 92 4.69 -16.73 5.62
CA LEU A 92 3.52 -15.89 5.47
C LEU A 92 2.52 -16.08 6.61
N ASP A 93 2.31 -15.02 7.40
CA ASP A 93 1.16 -14.84 8.29
C ASP A 93 0.14 -13.96 7.57
N LEU A 94 -0.85 -14.57 6.93
CA LEU A 94 -1.84 -13.85 6.13
C LEU A 94 -3.11 -13.60 6.94
N ARG A 95 -3.46 -12.35 7.07
CA ARG A 95 -4.60 -11.85 7.84
C ARG A 95 -5.61 -11.16 6.95
N ASP A 96 -6.84 -11.63 7.02
CA ASP A 96 -8.02 -11.05 6.40
C ASP A 96 -8.52 -9.89 7.29
N ARG A 97 -7.85 -8.75 7.20
CA ARG A 97 -8.12 -7.56 7.99
C ARG A 97 -7.96 -6.30 7.13
N LEU A 98 -8.60 -5.22 7.59
CA LEU A 98 -8.37 -3.87 7.03
C LEU A 98 -7.08 -3.27 7.61
N ALA A 99 -6.47 -2.36 6.84
CA ALA A 99 -5.30 -1.61 7.30
C ALA A 99 -5.63 -0.66 8.47
N GLU A 100 -6.90 -0.26 8.61
CA GLU A 100 -7.44 0.54 9.71
C GLU A 100 -7.50 -0.20 11.05
N ASP A 101 -7.53 -1.55 11.02
CA ASP A 101 -7.53 -2.44 12.19
C ASP A 101 -6.82 -3.75 11.86
N THR A 102 -5.53 -3.80 12.06
CA THR A 102 -4.68 -4.95 11.73
C THR A 102 -4.86 -6.13 12.69
N GLY A 103 -5.45 -5.91 13.86
CA GLY A 103 -5.54 -6.88 14.94
C GLY A 103 -4.18 -7.24 15.57
N LEU A 104 -3.12 -6.47 15.29
CA LEU A 104 -1.80 -6.67 15.89
C LEU A 104 -1.70 -5.98 17.26
N PRO A 105 -0.91 -6.51 18.21
CA PRO A 105 -0.63 -5.83 19.47
C PRO A 105 0.08 -4.49 19.26
N ALA A 106 -0.12 -3.55 20.18
CA ALA A 106 0.64 -2.31 20.19
C ALA A 106 2.15 -2.59 20.37
N GLY A 107 3.00 -1.83 19.69
CA GLY A 107 4.45 -1.96 19.82
C GLY A 107 5.01 -3.33 19.38
N SER A 108 4.34 -4.06 18.50
CA SER A 108 4.73 -5.41 18.08
C SER A 108 5.54 -5.46 16.77
N ALA A 109 5.58 -4.37 16.00
CA ALA A 109 6.20 -4.34 14.69
C ALA A 109 7.49 -3.52 14.65
N ASP A 110 8.57 -4.08 14.09
CA ASP A 110 9.82 -3.39 13.77
C ASP A 110 9.71 -2.51 12.53
N GLY A 111 8.96 -3.02 11.56
CA GLY A 111 8.79 -2.39 10.27
C GLY A 111 7.43 -2.68 9.68
N VAL A 112 6.80 -1.62 9.19
CA VAL A 112 5.57 -1.66 8.41
C VAL A 112 5.87 -1.14 7.03
N ILE A 113 5.34 -1.78 5.99
CA ILE A 113 5.44 -1.31 4.61
C ILE A 113 4.07 -1.12 3.98
N SER A 114 3.98 -0.16 3.06
CA SER A 114 2.80 0.07 2.23
C SER A 114 3.22 0.47 0.81
N SER A 115 2.53 -0.05 -0.17
CA SER A 115 2.80 0.27 -1.57
C SER A 115 1.51 0.33 -2.37
N LEU A 116 1.09 1.55 -2.72
CA LEU A 116 -0.12 1.83 -3.51
C LEU A 116 -1.41 1.37 -2.80
N VAL A 117 -1.46 1.53 -1.48
CA VAL A 117 -2.57 1.11 -0.62
C VAL A 117 -3.27 2.28 0.06
N LEU A 118 -2.51 3.26 0.60
CA LEU A 118 -3.10 4.41 1.31
C LEU A 118 -4.05 5.23 0.42
N CYS A 119 -3.91 5.13 -0.89
CA CYS A 119 -4.84 5.75 -1.82
C CYS A 119 -6.20 5.02 -1.90
N THR A 120 -6.26 3.75 -1.47
CA THR A 120 -7.42 2.85 -1.61
C THR A 120 -8.20 2.71 -0.31
N VAL A 121 -7.54 2.73 0.85
CA VAL A 121 -8.15 2.56 2.17
C VAL A 121 -9.27 3.57 2.43
N THR A 122 -10.19 3.25 3.30
CA THR A 122 -11.33 4.13 3.60
C THR A 122 -10.88 5.39 4.34
N ASP A 123 -10.11 5.23 5.39
CA ASP A 123 -9.56 6.32 6.21
C ASP A 123 -8.05 6.20 6.38
N PRO A 124 -7.26 6.91 5.55
CA PRO A 124 -5.81 6.87 5.65
C PRO A 124 -5.28 7.49 6.96
N ALA A 125 -6.00 8.40 7.62
CA ALA A 125 -5.58 8.93 8.90
C ALA A 125 -5.70 7.87 10.00
N GLN A 126 -6.77 7.08 9.98
CA GLN A 126 -6.94 5.93 10.87
C GLN A 126 -5.87 4.87 10.62
N VAL A 127 -5.54 4.57 9.35
CA VAL A 127 -4.43 3.66 9.01
C VAL A 127 -3.11 4.14 9.60
N LEU A 128 -2.78 5.43 9.46
CA LEU A 128 -1.54 5.98 10.01
C LEU A 128 -1.51 5.94 11.54
N THR A 129 -2.66 6.10 12.19
CA THR A 129 -2.81 5.92 13.65
C THR A 129 -2.55 4.46 14.03
N GLU A 130 -3.12 3.52 13.29
CA GLU A 130 -2.92 2.09 13.51
C GLU A 130 -1.45 1.68 13.28
N VAL A 131 -0.82 2.18 12.21
CA VAL A 131 0.61 1.97 11.94
C VAL A 131 1.47 2.42 13.11
N ARG A 132 1.21 3.63 13.66
CA ARG A 132 1.93 4.13 14.83
C ARG A 132 1.69 3.28 16.07
N ARG A 133 0.46 2.80 16.25
CA ARG A 133 0.10 1.95 17.40
C ARG A 133 0.86 0.64 17.40
N ILE A 134 0.98 0.00 16.22
CA ILE A 134 1.66 -1.31 16.11
C ILE A 134 3.18 -1.20 16.05
N LEU A 135 3.73 -0.07 15.59
CA LEU A 135 5.17 0.14 15.58
C LEU A 135 5.70 0.26 17.01
N ARG A 136 6.82 -0.41 17.27
CA ARG A 136 7.59 -0.20 18.50
C ARG A 136 8.41 1.08 18.43
N PRO A 137 8.85 1.64 19.55
CA PRO A 137 9.80 2.75 19.56
C PRO A 137 11.03 2.44 18.69
N GLY A 138 11.36 3.35 17.76
CA GLY A 138 12.44 3.15 16.78
C GLY A 138 12.05 2.29 15.57
N GLY A 139 10.84 1.76 15.50
CA GLY A 139 10.31 1.10 14.32
C GLY A 139 10.07 2.07 13.15
N THR A 140 9.95 1.55 11.94
CA THR A 140 9.80 2.37 10.73
C THR A 140 8.58 1.99 9.92
N PHE A 141 7.89 3.00 9.38
CA PHE A 141 6.89 2.84 8.33
C PHE A 141 7.49 3.30 7.00
N ARG A 142 7.54 2.43 6.01
CA ARG A 142 8.11 2.70 4.70
C ARG A 142 7.04 2.60 3.63
N PHE A 143 6.97 3.59 2.77
CA PHE A 143 5.85 3.72 1.84
C PHE A 143 6.28 4.17 0.44
N VAL A 144 5.52 3.69 -0.55
CA VAL A 144 5.56 4.13 -1.94
C VAL A 144 4.11 4.27 -2.40
N GLU A 145 3.64 5.52 -2.57
CA GLU A 145 2.22 5.80 -2.76
C GLU A 145 1.98 6.80 -3.89
N HIS A 146 0.88 6.62 -4.61
CA HIS A 146 0.46 7.66 -5.52
C HIS A 146 -0.39 8.71 -4.80
N VAL A 147 -0.24 9.96 -5.23
CA VAL A 147 -0.82 11.10 -4.54
C VAL A 147 -1.43 12.10 -5.52
N VAL A 148 -2.12 13.06 -4.95
CA VAL A 148 -2.65 14.20 -5.66
C VAL A 148 -1.54 15.00 -6.36
N ALA A 149 -1.81 15.40 -7.60
CA ALA A 149 -0.90 16.27 -8.35
C ALA A 149 -0.95 17.73 -7.85
N PRO A 150 0.09 18.54 -8.09
CA PRO A 150 0.12 19.93 -7.69
C PRO A 150 -1.11 20.73 -8.16
N ALA A 151 -1.57 21.64 -7.33
CA ALA A 151 -2.68 22.52 -7.68
C ALA A 151 -2.40 23.28 -8.99
N GLY A 152 -3.44 23.45 -9.81
CA GLY A 152 -3.32 24.13 -11.10
C GLY A 152 -2.71 23.29 -12.23
N SER A 153 -2.17 22.10 -11.97
CA SER A 153 -1.58 21.27 -13.01
C SER A 153 -2.65 20.56 -13.88
N PRO A 154 -2.36 20.30 -15.18
CA PRO A 154 -3.26 19.51 -16.04
C PRO A 154 -3.53 18.11 -15.47
N THR A 155 -2.52 17.50 -14.83
CA THR A 155 -2.67 16.20 -14.14
C THR A 155 -3.71 16.28 -13.03
N ARG A 156 -3.74 17.38 -12.26
CA ARG A 156 -4.75 17.58 -11.20
C ARG A 156 -6.16 17.69 -11.78
N ALA A 157 -6.32 18.41 -12.88
CA ALA A 157 -7.61 18.53 -13.57
C ALA A 157 -8.10 17.14 -14.05
N LEU A 158 -7.20 16.35 -14.63
CA LEU A 158 -7.50 14.99 -15.08
C LEU A 158 -7.84 14.05 -13.90
N GLN A 159 -7.08 14.11 -12.80
CA GLN A 159 -7.39 13.34 -11.57
C GLN A 159 -8.81 13.63 -11.09
N ARG A 160 -9.20 14.92 -11.04
CA ARG A 160 -10.55 15.35 -10.63
C ARG A 160 -11.62 14.84 -11.59
N ALA A 161 -11.39 14.92 -12.91
CA ALA A 161 -12.34 14.47 -13.91
C ALA A 161 -12.57 12.95 -13.85
N LEU A 162 -11.50 12.18 -13.61
CA LEU A 162 -11.54 10.72 -13.61
C LEU A 162 -11.77 10.10 -12.22
N ARG A 163 -11.91 10.88 -11.15
CA ARG A 163 -11.99 10.38 -9.77
C ARG A 163 -13.02 9.26 -9.55
N ARG A 164 -14.23 9.41 -10.12
CA ARG A 164 -15.32 8.43 -9.92
C ARG A 164 -15.08 7.13 -10.67
N PRO A 165 -14.85 7.12 -12.02
CA PRO A 165 -14.57 5.89 -12.74
C PRO A 165 -13.27 5.22 -12.24
N TRP A 166 -12.26 5.98 -11.84
CA TRP A 166 -11.03 5.46 -11.28
C TRP A 166 -11.27 4.73 -9.96
N ALA A 167 -11.94 5.37 -9.00
CA ALA A 167 -12.28 4.76 -7.73
C ALA A 167 -13.17 3.52 -7.89
N TRP A 168 -14.11 3.57 -8.82
CA TRP A 168 -14.95 2.40 -9.11
C TRP A 168 -14.15 1.22 -9.65
N THR A 169 -13.18 1.44 -10.54
CA THR A 169 -12.36 0.41 -11.17
C THR A 169 -11.33 -0.18 -10.20
N PHE A 170 -10.67 0.67 -9.40
CA PHE A 170 -9.52 0.31 -8.56
C PHE A 170 -9.85 0.38 -7.06
N GLU A 171 -10.88 -0.37 -6.65
CA GLU A 171 -11.14 -0.66 -5.22
C GLU A 171 -11.27 0.57 -4.31
N GLY A 172 -11.82 1.67 -4.82
CA GLY A 172 -11.94 2.90 -4.05
C GLY A 172 -10.70 3.80 -4.12
N CYS A 173 -9.71 3.45 -4.93
CA CYS A 173 -8.50 4.24 -5.09
C CYS A 173 -8.80 5.70 -5.43
N SER A 174 -8.41 6.61 -4.54
CA SER A 174 -8.55 8.05 -4.72
C SER A 174 -7.24 8.66 -5.21
N CYS A 175 -7.24 9.17 -6.44
CA CYS A 175 -6.09 9.87 -7.00
C CYS A 175 -5.95 11.33 -6.53
N GLU A 176 -6.82 11.79 -5.62
CA GLU A 176 -6.82 13.16 -5.11
C GLU A 176 -6.40 13.27 -3.63
N ARG A 177 -5.84 12.20 -3.03
CA ARG A 177 -5.43 12.23 -1.63
C ARG A 177 -4.11 12.97 -1.42
N ASP A 178 -4.09 13.90 -0.47
CA ASP A 178 -2.87 14.52 0.05
C ASP A 178 -2.24 13.64 1.14
N LEU A 179 -1.65 12.52 0.72
CA LEU A 179 -1.00 11.61 1.66
C LEU A 179 0.26 12.22 2.28
N ALA A 180 0.92 13.15 1.58
CA ALA A 180 2.10 13.82 2.13
C ALA A 180 1.73 14.70 3.33
N GLY A 181 0.63 15.45 3.24
CA GLY A 181 0.08 16.22 4.35
C GLY A 181 -0.34 15.33 5.53
N LEU A 182 -1.07 14.25 5.24
CA LEU A 182 -1.50 13.28 6.26
C LEU A 182 -0.32 12.64 7.00
N LEU A 183 0.71 12.20 6.27
CA LEU A 183 1.91 11.60 6.86
C LEU A 183 2.63 12.56 7.81
N ARG A 184 2.77 13.84 7.42
CA ARG A 184 3.39 14.87 8.28
C ARG A 184 2.56 15.17 9.52
N ALA A 185 1.23 15.12 9.41
CA ALA A 185 0.30 15.37 10.51
C ALA A 185 0.08 14.15 11.42
N ALA A 186 0.49 12.96 11.00
CA ALA A 186 0.21 11.72 11.71
C ALA A 186 0.95 11.55 13.05
N GLY A 187 1.89 12.44 13.39
CA GLY A 187 2.59 12.45 14.68
C GLY A 187 3.72 11.42 14.79
N PHE A 188 4.34 11.01 13.67
CA PHE A 188 5.62 10.30 13.67
C PHE A 188 6.73 11.23 14.18
N ALA A 189 7.78 10.66 14.79
CA ALA A 189 8.91 11.43 15.28
C ALA A 189 9.67 12.14 14.15
N ARG A 190 9.78 11.47 13.00
CA ARG A 190 10.40 12.01 11.78
C ARG A 190 9.73 11.41 10.55
N VAL A 191 9.51 12.23 9.53
CA VAL A 191 8.96 11.80 8.23
C VAL A 191 9.81 12.32 7.10
N GLU A 192 10.38 11.41 6.33
CA GLU A 192 11.15 11.70 5.12
C GLU A 192 10.30 11.35 3.90
N ILE A 193 10.01 12.35 3.07
CA ILE A 193 9.17 12.17 1.88
C ILE A 193 9.92 12.70 0.67
N GLU A 194 10.06 11.86 -0.34
CA GLU A 194 10.55 12.22 -1.66
C GLU A 194 9.39 12.19 -2.66
N PRO A 195 8.97 13.35 -3.17
CA PRO A 195 8.04 13.40 -4.30
C PRO A 195 8.77 13.05 -5.60
N TYR A 196 8.10 12.27 -6.45
CA TYR A 196 8.61 11.95 -7.77
C TYR A 196 7.49 11.78 -8.79
N ARG A 197 7.84 11.75 -10.06
CA ARG A 197 6.88 11.58 -11.15
C ARG A 197 7.28 10.40 -12.03
N LEU A 198 6.31 9.54 -12.28
CA LEU A 198 6.44 8.49 -13.29
C LEU A 198 6.15 9.04 -14.69
N HIS A 199 6.64 8.33 -15.71
CA HIS A 199 6.36 8.58 -17.10
C HIS A 199 5.62 7.37 -17.67
N SER A 200 4.35 7.26 -17.35
CA SER A 200 3.50 6.15 -17.81
C SER A 200 2.25 6.68 -18.55
N PRO A 201 1.60 5.87 -19.36
CA PRO A 201 0.32 6.25 -20.00
C PRO A 201 -0.81 6.45 -18.98
N PHE A 202 -0.66 5.95 -17.75
CA PHE A 202 -1.62 6.16 -16.66
C PHE A 202 -1.34 7.50 -15.96
N ILE A 203 -1.68 8.62 -16.62
CA ILE A 203 -1.33 9.98 -16.20
C ILE A 203 -1.78 10.29 -14.77
N THR A 204 -2.98 9.83 -14.38
CA THR A 204 -3.53 10.02 -13.03
C THR A 204 -2.69 9.38 -11.93
N PHE A 205 -1.96 8.34 -12.26
CA PHE A 205 -1.10 7.55 -11.38
C PHE A 205 0.34 8.09 -11.28
N ASN A 206 0.73 9.02 -12.15
CA ASN A 206 2.13 9.41 -12.31
C ASN A 206 2.71 10.27 -11.18
N THR A 207 1.87 10.89 -10.35
CA THR A 207 2.36 11.66 -9.19
C THR A 207 2.48 10.75 -7.99
N GLN A 208 3.69 10.59 -7.48
CA GLN A 208 4.03 9.62 -6.46
C GLN A 208 4.82 10.26 -5.32
N ILE A 209 4.81 9.61 -4.17
CA ILE A 209 5.74 9.83 -3.06
C ILE A 209 6.36 8.51 -2.64
N ALA A 210 7.60 8.58 -2.17
CA ALA A 210 8.25 7.47 -1.48
C ALA A 210 8.93 8.00 -0.22
N GLY A 211 9.00 7.20 0.83
CA GLY A 211 9.60 7.70 2.06
C GLY A 211 9.60 6.74 3.23
N VAL A 212 10.07 7.27 4.35
CA VAL A 212 10.18 6.59 5.63
C VAL A 212 9.64 7.50 6.73
N ALA A 213 8.79 6.96 7.59
CA ALA A 213 8.35 7.59 8.83
C ALA A 213 8.86 6.77 10.02
N HIS A 214 9.37 7.44 11.03
CA HIS A 214 9.98 6.85 12.23
C HIS A 214 9.04 7.04 13.44
N ALA A 215 8.79 5.95 14.20
CA ALA A 215 7.97 5.97 15.41
C ALA A 215 8.72 6.51 16.60
#